data_cf9e4d792610ef1322ed5042b2e68146
#
_entry.id   cf9e4d792610ef1322ed5042b2e68146
#
_cell.length_a   1.000
_cell.length_b   1.000
_cell.length_c   1.000
_cell.angle_alpha   90.00
_cell.angle_beta   90.00
_cell.angle_gamma   90.00
#
_symmetry.space_group_name_H-M   'P 1'
#
loop_
_entity.id
_entity.type
_entity.pdbx_description
1 polymer ?
#
loop_
_entity_poly.entity_id
_entity_poly.type
_entity_poly.pdbx_seq_one_letter_code
_entity_poly.pdbx_strand_id
1 'polypeptide(L)'
;MSQYLLSVWHEETYEVDVESPENQRLFAQVDAFNGEMLEAGVWVFGGGLQPAESATVLRAADGDVSMTDGPFAESKEQMGGFWIIDAPDFDAALGWAKR
;
A
#
# COMPACT_ATOMS: atom_id res chain seq x y z
N MET A 1 -15.96 -11.39 -10.49
CA MET A 1 -15.22 -10.14 -10.32
C MET A 1 -13.75 -10.43 -10.15
N SER A 2 -12.91 -9.51 -10.63
CA SER A 2 -11.47 -9.62 -10.46
C SER A 2 -11.00 -8.81 -9.26
N GLN A 3 -9.87 -9.21 -8.70
CA GLN A 3 -9.24 -8.48 -7.62
C GLN A 3 -8.16 -7.55 -8.17
N TYR A 4 -8.03 -6.40 -7.55
CA TYR A 4 -7.04 -5.38 -7.94
C TYR A 4 -6.28 -4.90 -6.72
N LEU A 5 -5.00 -4.64 -6.92
CA LEU A 5 -4.14 -4.08 -5.88
C LEU A 5 -4.00 -2.57 -6.11
N LEU A 6 -4.38 -1.79 -5.12
CA LEU A 6 -4.16 -0.34 -5.11
C LEU A 6 -3.01 -0.05 -4.17
N SER A 7 -1.88 0.41 -4.69
CA SER A 7 -0.70 0.65 -3.88
C SER A 7 -0.48 2.14 -3.66
N VAL A 8 0.03 2.49 -2.49
CA VAL A 8 0.36 3.87 -2.12
C VAL A 8 1.87 3.98 -1.99
N TRP A 9 2.46 4.93 -2.68
CA TRP A 9 3.89 5.14 -2.72
C TRP A 9 4.25 6.50 -2.14
N HIS A 10 5.39 6.58 -1.49
CA HIS A 10 5.90 7.81 -0.90
C HIS A 10 7.40 7.91 -1.14
N GLU A 11 7.96 9.10 -0.93
CA GLU A 11 9.39 9.31 -1.06
C GLU A 11 10.15 8.54 0.02
N GLU A 12 11.39 8.13 -0.28
CA GLU A 12 12.20 7.34 0.65
C GLU A 12 12.50 8.10 1.95
N THR A 13 12.48 9.42 1.91
CA THR A 13 12.72 10.28 3.08
C THR A 13 11.45 10.58 3.86
N TYR A 14 10.31 10.01 3.43
CA TYR A 14 9.02 10.25 4.09
C TYR A 14 8.99 9.63 5.48
N GLU A 15 8.62 10.44 6.46
CA GLU A 15 8.42 9.98 7.83
C GLU A 15 6.98 10.24 8.24
N VAL A 16 6.39 9.28 8.95
CA VAL A 16 5.03 9.42 9.45
C VAL A 16 5.07 9.96 10.86
N ASP A 17 4.55 11.18 11.03
CA ASP A 17 4.32 11.78 12.35
C ASP A 17 2.84 11.60 12.69
N VAL A 18 2.54 10.61 13.51
CA VAL A 18 1.14 10.27 13.85
C VAL A 18 0.46 11.36 14.69
N GLU A 19 1.24 12.25 15.31
CA GLU A 19 0.71 13.35 16.11
C GLU A 19 0.45 14.61 15.29
N SER A 20 0.96 14.67 14.06
CA SER A 20 0.76 15.82 13.17
C SER A 20 -0.73 15.99 12.84
N PRO A 21 -1.29 17.21 12.96
CA PRO A 21 -2.67 17.44 12.56
C PRO A 21 -2.97 17.09 11.11
N GLU A 22 -2.01 17.29 10.21
CA GLU A 22 -2.17 16.93 8.80
C GLU A 22 -2.28 15.43 8.62
N ASN A 23 -1.43 14.67 9.30
CA ASN A 23 -1.47 13.21 9.24
C ASN A 23 -2.74 12.66 9.90
N GLN A 24 -3.19 13.26 10.99
CA GLN A 24 -4.45 12.85 11.61
C GLN A 24 -5.63 13.05 10.66
N ARG A 25 -5.65 14.14 9.89
CA ARG A 25 -6.69 14.36 8.89
C ARG A 25 -6.60 13.34 7.75
N LEU A 26 -5.40 13.00 7.32
CA LEU A 26 -5.20 11.98 6.30
C LEU A 26 -5.68 10.62 6.78
N PHE A 27 -5.37 10.26 8.02
CA PHE A 27 -5.85 9.00 8.61
C PHE A 27 -7.38 8.97 8.68
N ALA A 28 -8.01 10.08 9.04
CA ALA A 28 -9.47 10.16 9.07
C ALA A 28 -10.07 10.02 7.66
N GLN A 29 -9.44 10.61 6.66
CA GLN A 29 -9.87 10.46 5.26
C GLN A 29 -9.72 9.01 4.78
N VAL A 30 -8.63 8.35 5.15
CA VAL A 30 -8.40 6.94 4.81
C VAL A 30 -9.46 6.06 5.48
N ASP A 31 -9.77 6.31 6.75
CA ASP A 31 -10.81 5.56 7.45
C ASP A 31 -12.17 5.72 6.78
N ALA A 32 -12.51 6.94 6.36
CA ALA A 32 -13.76 7.20 5.66
C ALA A 32 -13.80 6.48 4.31
N PHE A 33 -12.72 6.49 3.58
CA PHE A 33 -12.60 5.79 2.31
C PHE A 33 -12.74 4.28 2.48
N ASN A 34 -12.07 3.73 3.49
CA ASN A 34 -12.20 2.31 3.81
C ASN A 34 -13.64 1.94 4.14
N GLY A 35 -14.34 2.80 4.89
CA GLY A 35 -15.74 2.60 5.20
C GLY A 35 -16.64 2.59 3.95
N GLU A 36 -16.37 3.47 3.00
CA GLU A 36 -17.11 3.51 1.74
C GLU A 36 -16.91 2.21 0.94
N MET A 37 -15.68 1.70 0.90
CA MET A 37 -15.39 0.45 0.21
C MET A 37 -16.05 -0.75 0.89
N LEU A 38 -16.09 -0.76 2.21
CA LEU A 38 -16.79 -1.80 2.97
C LEU A 38 -18.29 -1.79 2.67
N GLU A 39 -18.91 -0.62 2.68
CA GLU A 39 -20.33 -0.50 2.36
C GLU A 39 -20.65 -0.90 0.92
N ALA A 40 -19.75 -0.59 -0.01
CA ALA A 40 -19.93 -0.96 -1.40
C ALA A 40 -19.67 -2.44 -1.69
N GLY A 41 -19.13 -3.17 -0.72
CA GLY A 41 -18.83 -4.59 -0.89
C GLY A 41 -17.59 -4.88 -1.72
N VAL A 42 -16.71 -3.89 -1.93
CA VAL A 42 -15.50 -4.07 -2.74
C VAL A 42 -14.26 -4.35 -1.89
N TRP A 43 -14.32 -4.10 -0.60
CA TRP A 43 -13.18 -4.31 0.29
C TRP A 43 -12.81 -5.78 0.41
N VAL A 44 -11.54 -6.12 0.19
CA VAL A 44 -10.99 -7.45 0.49
C VAL A 44 -10.00 -7.35 1.65
N PHE A 45 -8.99 -6.51 1.49
CA PHE A 45 -7.97 -6.33 2.51
C PHE A 45 -7.27 -4.99 2.29
N GLY A 46 -6.69 -4.44 3.36
CA GLY A 46 -5.86 -3.25 3.26
C GLY A 46 -4.94 -3.15 4.45
N GLY A 47 -3.84 -2.47 4.27
CA GLY A 47 -2.90 -2.28 5.36
C GLY A 47 -1.78 -1.32 5.00
N GLY A 48 -1.16 -0.78 6.04
CA GLY A 48 0.06 -0.02 5.92
C GLY A 48 1.26 -0.94 6.09
N LEU A 49 2.39 -0.51 5.57
CA LEU A 49 3.65 -1.25 5.66
C LEU A 49 4.60 -0.54 6.61
N GLN A 50 5.48 -1.31 7.20
CA GLN A 50 6.61 -0.77 7.96
C GLN A 50 7.54 0.01 7.02
N PRO A 51 8.39 0.91 7.56
CA PRO A 51 9.33 1.64 6.71
C PRO A 51 10.16 0.70 5.83
N ALA A 52 10.50 1.17 4.63
CA ALA A 52 11.21 0.35 3.65
C ALA A 52 12.53 -0.20 4.17
N GLU A 53 13.19 0.52 5.06
CA GLU A 53 14.46 0.09 5.68
C GLU A 53 14.31 -1.16 6.53
N SER A 54 13.08 -1.50 6.94
CA SER A 54 12.78 -2.73 7.67
C SER A 54 12.65 -3.95 6.76
N ALA A 55 12.65 -3.75 5.46
CA ALA A 55 12.44 -4.82 4.49
C ALA A 55 13.67 -5.71 4.36
N THR A 56 13.44 -6.94 3.93
CA THR A 56 14.50 -7.89 3.61
C THR A 56 14.16 -8.51 2.27
N VAL A 57 15.15 -8.58 1.39
CA VAL A 57 14.98 -9.19 0.07
C VAL A 57 15.57 -10.61 0.08
N LEU A 58 14.78 -11.56 -0.34
CA LEU A 58 15.22 -12.94 -0.53
C LEU A 58 15.28 -13.22 -2.03
N ARG A 59 16.42 -13.71 -2.49
CA ARG A 59 16.58 -14.10 -3.89
C ARG A 59 16.98 -15.55 -3.95
N ALA A 60 16.25 -16.33 -4.74
CA ALA A 60 16.59 -17.73 -5.00
C ALA A 60 17.37 -17.82 -6.31
N ALA A 61 18.54 -18.42 -6.26
CA ALA A 61 19.38 -18.63 -7.43
C ALA A 61 20.17 -19.93 -7.26
N ASP A 62 20.12 -20.79 -8.26
CA ASP A 62 20.90 -22.05 -8.31
C ASP A 62 20.77 -22.89 -7.04
N GLY A 63 19.57 -22.95 -6.47
CA GLY A 63 19.29 -23.75 -5.28
C GLY A 63 19.63 -23.07 -3.95
N ASP A 64 20.25 -21.90 -3.99
CA ASP A 64 20.56 -21.11 -2.81
C ASP A 64 19.61 -19.93 -2.69
N VAL A 65 19.43 -19.46 -1.45
CA VAL A 65 18.65 -18.26 -1.15
C VAL A 65 19.55 -17.23 -0.50
N SER A 66 19.64 -16.05 -1.11
CA SER A 66 20.36 -14.94 -0.54
C SER A 66 19.40 -14.00 0.18
N MET A 67 19.88 -13.35 1.24
CA MET A 67 19.13 -12.37 2.00
C MET A 67 19.87 -11.04 1.98
N THR A 68 19.13 -9.98 1.68
CA THR A 68 19.69 -8.63 1.68
C THR A 68 18.75 -7.74 2.48
N ASP A 69 19.26 -7.05 3.48
CA ASP A 69 18.48 -6.08 4.24
C ASP A 69 18.19 -4.86 3.39
N GLY A 70 16.98 -4.31 3.55
CA GLY A 70 16.54 -3.14 2.83
C GLY A 70 15.52 -3.44 1.75
N PRO A 71 14.99 -2.42 1.08
CA PRO A 71 13.93 -2.58 0.09
C PRO A 71 14.44 -3.25 -1.19
N PHE A 72 13.51 -3.87 -1.91
CA PHE A 72 13.79 -4.54 -3.18
C PHE A 72 14.42 -3.59 -4.21
N ALA A 73 13.92 -2.36 -4.27
CA ALA A 73 14.41 -1.35 -5.20
C ALA A 73 15.03 -0.18 -4.46
N GLU A 74 16.23 0.22 -4.90
CA GLU A 74 16.83 1.47 -4.44
C GLU A 74 16.23 2.60 -5.26
N SER A 75 15.04 3.01 -4.90
CA SER A 75 14.33 4.08 -5.60
C SER A 75 13.97 5.19 -4.64
N LYS A 76 13.66 6.35 -5.19
CA LYS A 76 13.23 7.50 -4.38
C LYS A 76 11.83 7.31 -3.80
N GLU A 77 11.08 6.38 -4.36
CA GLU A 77 9.72 6.08 -3.91
C GLU A 77 9.64 4.65 -3.40
N GLN A 78 8.95 4.47 -2.30
CA GLN A 78 8.74 3.17 -1.67
C GLN A 78 7.26 2.97 -1.40
N MET A 79 6.82 1.72 -1.46
CA MET A 79 5.43 1.39 -1.16
C MET A 79 5.18 1.52 0.35
N GLY A 80 4.21 2.34 0.72
CA GLY A 80 3.84 2.55 2.12
C GLY A 80 2.59 1.83 2.56
N GLY A 81 1.77 1.37 1.62
CA GLY A 81 0.53 0.66 1.95
C GLY A 81 -0.18 0.21 0.70
N PHE A 82 -1.28 -0.53 0.89
CA PHE A 82 -2.04 -1.05 -0.24
C PHE A 82 -3.45 -1.42 0.18
N TRP A 83 -4.31 -1.54 -0.82
CA TRP A 83 -5.65 -2.14 -0.69
C TRP A 83 -5.79 -3.23 -1.74
N ILE A 84 -6.52 -4.28 -1.40
CA ILE A 84 -6.99 -5.27 -2.35
C ILE A 84 -8.49 -5.14 -2.41
N ILE A 85 -9.02 -4.93 -3.61
CA ILE A 85 -10.45 -4.73 -3.83
C ILE A 85 -10.98 -5.68 -4.89
N ASP A 86 -12.28 -5.96 -4.82
CA ASP A 86 -13.00 -6.63 -5.88
C ASP A 86 -13.67 -5.60 -6.76
N ALA A 87 -13.52 -5.71 -8.08
CA ALA A 87 -14.19 -4.83 -9.01
C ALA A 87 -14.55 -5.62 -10.27
N PRO A 88 -15.66 -5.24 -10.96
CA PRO A 88 -16.08 -5.96 -12.17
C PRO A 88 -15.11 -5.79 -13.32
N ASP A 89 -14.43 -4.65 -13.41
CA ASP A 89 -13.47 -4.37 -14.47
C ASP A 89 -12.43 -3.35 -14.01
N PHE A 90 -11.47 -3.11 -14.88
CA PHE A 90 -10.37 -2.18 -14.61
C PHE A 90 -10.85 -0.73 -14.42
N ASP A 91 -11.85 -0.32 -15.20
CA ASP A 91 -12.38 1.04 -15.09
C ASP A 91 -13.01 1.29 -13.72
N ALA A 92 -13.73 0.31 -13.19
CA ALA A 92 -14.33 0.41 -11.86
C ALA A 92 -13.22 0.50 -10.79
N ALA A 93 -12.16 -0.30 -10.92
CA ALA A 93 -11.02 -0.25 -10.01
C ALA A 93 -10.33 1.11 -10.06
N LEU A 94 -10.12 1.69 -11.24
CA LEU A 94 -9.56 3.02 -11.39
C LEU A 94 -10.44 4.09 -10.74
N GLY A 95 -11.75 3.94 -10.83
CA GLY A 95 -12.70 4.85 -10.18
C GLY A 95 -12.47 4.92 -8.67
N TRP A 96 -12.22 3.79 -8.04
CA TRP A 96 -11.87 3.75 -6.60
C TRP A 96 -10.50 4.36 -6.35
N ALA A 97 -9.51 4.07 -7.18
CA ALA A 97 -8.14 4.57 -7.00
C ALA A 97 -8.03 6.09 -7.11
N LYS A 98 -8.94 6.74 -7.82
CA LYS A 98 -8.94 8.19 -8.01
C LYS A 98 -9.55 8.98 -6.86
N ARG A 99 -10.09 8.33 -5.89
CA ARG A 99 -10.80 8.98 -4.77
C ARG A 99 -9.92 9.30 -3.58
#